data_f60a1c9c0f338cc846ed8bba2822b541
#
_entry.id   f60a1c9c0f338cc846ed8bba2822b541
#
_cell.length_a   1.000
_cell.length_b   1.000
_cell.length_c   1.000
_cell.angle_alpha   90.00
_cell.angle_beta   90.00
_cell.angle_gamma   90.00
#
_symmetry.space_group_name_H-M   'P 1'
#
loop_
_entity.id
_entity.type
_entity.pdbx_description
1 polymer ?
#
loop_
_entity_poly.entity_id
_entity_poly.type
_entity_poly.pdbx_seq_one_letter_code
_entity_poly.pdbx_strand_id
1 'polypeptide(L)'
;EEDERTTTVVEGLKDLAMDLAVPVLAVVAAEKGALESGTRMRTHHLRGSSALAYEADDVLVLNNKFDIVARHHLTYDLGNAERFREWAVLSVEKNRFGRDGVELEYHKRFDQARFEVDGRSVSEQLIDDRVFLD
;
A
#
# COMPACT_ATOMS: atom_id res chain seq x y z
N GLU A 1 -7.41 -17.56 -15.66
CA GLU A 1 -8.76 -17.66 -15.08
C GLU A 1 -8.98 -16.68 -13.93
N GLU A 2 -8.11 -16.69 -12.92
CA GLU A 2 -8.25 -15.77 -11.79
C GLU A 2 -8.07 -14.31 -12.22
N ASP A 3 -7.11 -14.04 -13.08
CA ASP A 3 -6.88 -12.70 -13.63
C ASP A 3 -8.04 -12.20 -14.47
N GLU A 4 -8.66 -13.09 -15.25
CA GLU A 4 -9.84 -12.75 -16.05
C GLU A 4 -11.04 -12.41 -15.17
N ARG A 5 -11.24 -13.16 -14.08
CA ARG A 5 -12.30 -12.87 -13.10
C ARG A 5 -12.09 -11.55 -12.42
N THR A 6 -10.86 -11.30 -11.99
CA THR A 6 -10.50 -10.04 -11.33
C THR A 6 -10.69 -8.86 -12.29
N THR A 7 -10.27 -9.00 -13.54
CA THR A 7 -10.47 -7.99 -14.57
C THR A 7 -11.96 -7.67 -14.76
N THR A 8 -12.79 -8.70 -14.87
CA THR A 8 -14.24 -8.52 -15.02
C THR A 8 -14.85 -7.77 -13.83
N VAL A 9 -14.47 -8.14 -12.62
CA VAL A 9 -14.96 -7.48 -11.39
C VAL A 9 -14.52 -6.02 -11.34
N VAL A 10 -13.25 -5.75 -11.62
CA VAL A 10 -12.69 -4.39 -11.58
C VAL A 10 -13.34 -3.49 -12.62
N GLU A 11 -13.51 -3.97 -13.84
CA GLU A 11 -14.22 -3.24 -14.90
C GLU A 11 -15.67 -2.96 -14.49
N GLY A 12 -16.34 -3.96 -13.92
CA GLY A 12 -17.71 -3.83 -13.43
C GLY A 12 -17.85 -2.79 -12.32
N LEU A 13 -16.88 -2.73 -11.40
CA LEU A 13 -16.86 -1.73 -10.33
C LEU A 13 -16.64 -0.32 -10.91
N LYS A 14 -15.78 -0.18 -11.91
CA LYS A 14 -15.57 1.10 -12.59
C LYS A 14 -16.83 1.56 -13.30
N ASP A 15 -17.49 0.68 -14.02
CA ASP A 15 -18.76 0.98 -14.70
C ASP A 15 -19.83 1.39 -13.69
N LEU A 16 -19.92 0.69 -12.57
CA LEU A 16 -20.88 1.02 -11.49
C LEU A 16 -20.62 2.43 -10.95
N ALA A 17 -19.37 2.77 -10.66
CA ALA A 17 -19.01 4.09 -10.16
C ALA A 17 -19.38 5.18 -11.16
N MET A 18 -19.12 4.95 -12.44
CA MET A 18 -19.43 5.90 -13.51
C MET A 18 -20.93 6.05 -13.74
N ASP A 19 -21.65 4.92 -13.83
CA ASP A 19 -23.09 4.91 -14.14
C ASP A 19 -23.92 5.52 -13.02
N LEU A 20 -23.56 5.27 -11.78
CA LEU A 20 -24.29 5.77 -10.62
C LEU A 20 -23.72 7.08 -10.06
N ALA A 21 -22.59 7.55 -10.58
CA ALA A 21 -21.85 8.72 -10.08
C ALA A 21 -21.60 8.63 -8.57
N VAL A 22 -21.10 7.45 -8.11
CA VAL A 22 -20.77 7.19 -6.71
C VAL A 22 -19.30 6.80 -6.58
N PRO A 23 -18.62 7.12 -5.46
CA PRO A 23 -17.31 6.60 -5.20
C PRO A 23 -17.39 5.12 -4.82
N VAL A 24 -16.41 4.33 -5.28
CA VAL A 24 -16.29 2.90 -4.91
C VAL A 24 -14.90 2.69 -4.32
N LEU A 25 -14.85 2.21 -3.08
CA LEU A 25 -13.62 1.80 -2.43
C LEU A 25 -13.59 0.27 -2.35
N ALA A 26 -12.63 -0.34 -3.06
CA ALA A 26 -12.49 -1.80 -3.09
C ALA A 26 -11.22 -2.20 -2.30
N VAL A 27 -11.36 -3.22 -1.46
CA VAL A 27 -10.24 -3.81 -0.74
C VAL A 27 -9.79 -5.06 -1.46
N VAL A 28 -8.49 -5.16 -1.75
CA VAL A 28 -7.91 -6.24 -2.55
C VAL A 28 -6.83 -6.95 -1.73
N ALA A 29 -6.80 -8.27 -1.84
CA ALA A 29 -5.76 -9.06 -1.19
C ALA A 29 -4.46 -9.05 -1.99
N ALA A 30 -3.34 -9.09 -1.27
CA ALA A 30 -2.03 -9.27 -1.87
C ALA A 30 -1.82 -10.73 -2.29
N GLU A 31 -0.93 -10.95 -3.26
CA GLU A 31 -0.48 -12.28 -3.60
C GLU A 31 0.33 -12.89 -2.44
N LYS A 32 0.31 -14.20 -2.35
CA LYS A 32 0.91 -14.95 -1.24
C LYS A 32 2.39 -14.59 -1.00
N GLY A 33 3.18 -14.47 -2.07
CA GLY A 33 4.60 -14.13 -1.98
C GLY A 33 4.88 -12.71 -1.47
N ALA A 34 3.93 -11.81 -1.62
CA ALA A 34 4.08 -10.41 -1.19
C ALA A 34 3.94 -10.22 0.32
N LEU A 35 3.49 -11.26 1.03
CA LEU A 35 3.32 -11.21 2.49
C LEU A 35 4.57 -11.61 3.25
N GLU A 36 5.64 -11.96 2.56
CA GLU A 36 6.90 -12.34 3.19
C GLU A 36 7.57 -11.14 3.87
N SER A 37 8.14 -11.39 5.05
CA SER A 37 8.85 -10.37 5.82
C SER A 37 10.01 -9.76 5.01
N GLY A 38 10.15 -8.44 5.10
CA GLY A 38 11.19 -7.71 4.40
C GLY A 38 10.83 -7.34 2.95
N THR A 39 9.67 -7.77 2.48
CA THR A 39 9.19 -7.40 1.15
C THR A 39 8.23 -6.21 1.25
N ARG A 40 8.56 -5.14 0.53
CA ARG A 40 7.66 -4.00 0.41
C ARG A 40 6.57 -4.31 -0.61
N MET A 41 5.32 -4.33 -0.17
CA MET A 41 4.19 -4.55 -1.07
C MET A 41 3.97 -3.31 -1.95
N ARG A 42 3.82 -3.55 -3.25
CA ARG A 42 3.54 -2.56 -4.30
C ARG A 42 2.31 -2.97 -5.09
N THR A 43 1.86 -2.11 -5.99
CA THR A 43 0.70 -2.39 -6.85
C THR A 43 0.85 -3.73 -7.60
N HIS A 44 2.03 -4.04 -8.10
CA HIS A 44 2.26 -5.28 -8.87
C HIS A 44 2.17 -6.56 -8.03
N HIS A 45 2.15 -6.46 -6.70
CA HIS A 45 1.94 -7.59 -5.80
C HIS A 45 0.45 -7.87 -5.55
N LEU A 46 -0.44 -7.05 -6.04
CA LEU A 46 -1.88 -7.21 -5.85
C LEU A 46 -2.44 -8.15 -6.92
N ARG A 47 -3.39 -8.98 -6.53
CA ARG A 47 -4.08 -9.86 -7.48
C ARG A 47 -4.84 -9.02 -8.51
N GLY A 48 -4.68 -9.38 -9.79
CA GLY A 48 -5.29 -8.62 -10.88
C GLY A 48 -4.67 -7.25 -11.09
N SER A 49 -3.37 -7.10 -10.79
CA SER A 49 -2.67 -5.81 -10.76
C SER A 49 -2.78 -5.00 -12.05
N SER A 50 -2.79 -5.66 -13.23
CA SER A 50 -2.91 -4.94 -14.51
C SER A 50 -4.25 -4.22 -14.64
N ALA A 51 -5.35 -4.90 -14.34
CA ALA A 51 -6.68 -4.31 -14.38
C ALA A 51 -6.85 -3.23 -13.31
N LEU A 52 -6.35 -3.50 -12.09
CA LEU A 52 -6.37 -2.53 -10.99
C LEU A 52 -5.62 -1.26 -11.34
N ALA A 53 -4.41 -1.40 -11.89
CA ALA A 53 -3.59 -0.25 -12.26
C ALA A 53 -4.23 0.60 -13.38
N TYR A 54 -4.95 -0.03 -14.29
CA TYR A 54 -5.60 0.66 -15.40
C TYR A 54 -6.91 1.32 -14.99
N GLU A 55 -7.79 0.60 -14.29
CA GLU A 55 -9.16 1.05 -14.02
C GLU A 55 -9.28 1.94 -12.79
N ALA A 56 -8.48 1.71 -11.75
CA ALA A 56 -8.57 2.50 -10.53
C ALA A 56 -8.09 3.93 -10.74
N ASP A 57 -8.81 4.89 -10.17
CA ASP A 57 -8.36 6.29 -10.13
C ASP A 57 -7.24 6.46 -9.11
N ASP A 58 -7.37 5.80 -7.98
CA ASP A 58 -6.39 5.83 -6.91
C ASP A 58 -6.04 4.40 -6.49
N VAL A 59 -4.76 4.15 -6.24
CA VAL A 59 -4.29 2.88 -5.68
C VAL A 59 -3.50 3.18 -4.41
N LEU A 60 -3.98 2.65 -3.29
CA LEU A 60 -3.34 2.80 -1.99
C LEU A 60 -2.85 1.43 -1.53
N VAL A 61 -1.62 1.37 -1.03
CA VAL A 61 -1.05 0.13 -0.51
C VAL A 61 -0.68 0.33 0.95
N LEU A 62 -1.13 -0.57 1.82
CA LEU A 62 -0.86 -0.52 3.25
C LEU A 62 0.17 -1.57 3.62
N ASN A 63 1.28 -1.15 4.20
CA ASN A 63 2.34 -2.01 4.70
C ASN A 63 2.56 -1.78 6.20
N ASN A 64 3.07 -2.81 6.91
CA ASN A 64 3.65 -2.59 8.23
C ASN A 64 4.97 -1.85 8.08
N LYS A 65 5.16 -0.79 8.84
CA LYS A 65 6.38 0.02 8.73
C LYS A 65 7.65 -0.79 8.97
N PHE A 66 7.63 -1.68 9.96
CA PHE A 66 8.79 -2.52 10.30
C PHE A 66 9.29 -3.32 9.10
N ASP A 67 8.38 -3.82 8.26
CA ASP A 67 8.72 -4.69 7.13
C ASP A 67 9.34 -3.93 5.96
N ILE A 68 9.16 -2.63 5.89
CA ILE A 68 9.58 -1.81 4.74
C ILE A 68 10.59 -0.71 5.08
N VAL A 69 10.97 -0.59 6.36
CA VAL A 69 12.02 0.36 6.77
C VAL A 69 13.37 -0.12 6.26
N ALA A 70 14.17 0.80 5.77
CA ALA A 70 15.52 0.50 5.30
C ALA A 70 16.36 -0.15 6.41
N ARG A 71 17.11 -1.18 6.02
CA ARG A 71 17.83 -2.05 6.98
C ARG A 71 18.73 -1.29 7.96
N HIS A 72 19.35 -0.20 7.53
CA HIS A 72 20.23 0.56 8.42
C HIS A 72 19.51 1.15 9.63
N HIS A 73 18.23 1.51 9.50
CA HIS A 73 17.43 1.99 10.64
C HIS A 73 17.15 0.88 11.66
N LEU A 74 17.13 -0.37 11.20
CA LEU A 74 16.90 -1.53 12.06
C LEU A 74 18.18 -1.98 12.78
N THR A 75 19.35 -1.78 12.15
CA THR A 75 20.64 -2.29 12.64
C THR A 75 21.26 -1.41 13.70
N TYR A 76 21.18 -0.08 13.55
CA TYR A 76 21.87 0.86 14.42
C TYR A 76 21.05 1.32 15.62
N ASP A 77 19.77 1.06 15.65
CA ASP A 77 18.91 1.44 16.77
C ASP A 77 17.81 0.42 17.00
N LEU A 78 18.10 -0.63 17.75
CA LEU A 78 17.17 -1.72 18.03
C LEU A 78 15.94 -1.24 18.83
N GLY A 79 16.09 -0.23 19.68
CA GLY A 79 14.96 0.33 20.42
C GLY A 79 13.95 1.01 19.50
N ASN A 80 14.43 1.79 18.55
CA ASN A 80 13.57 2.41 17.54
C ASN A 80 13.03 1.38 16.55
N ALA A 81 13.80 0.34 16.25
CA ALA A 81 13.35 -0.73 15.35
C ALA A 81 12.05 -1.36 15.87
N GLU A 82 11.98 -1.68 17.16
CA GLU A 82 10.77 -2.25 17.75
C GLU A 82 9.58 -1.31 17.70
N ARG A 83 9.80 -0.01 17.82
CA ARG A 83 8.75 1.01 17.72
C ARG A 83 8.12 1.03 16.32
N PHE A 84 8.88 0.70 15.27
CA PHE A 84 8.34 0.65 13.90
C PHE A 84 7.20 -0.36 13.77
N ARG A 85 7.13 -1.38 14.62
CA ARG A 85 6.03 -2.35 14.63
C ARG A 85 4.69 -1.73 15.01
N GLU A 86 4.71 -0.58 15.68
CA GLU A 86 3.51 0.15 16.09
C GLU A 86 2.94 1.03 14.98
N TRP A 87 3.59 1.05 13.81
CA TRP A 87 3.23 1.94 12.71
C TRP A 87 2.92 1.19 11.43
N ALA A 88 2.00 1.75 10.67
CA ALA A 88 1.71 1.31 9.29
C ALA A 88 2.00 2.45 8.33
N VAL A 89 2.35 2.11 7.10
CA VAL A 89 2.59 3.07 6.02
C VAL A 89 1.56 2.88 4.93
N LEU A 90 0.88 3.96 4.58
CA LEU A 90 -0.03 4.04 3.46
C LEU A 90 0.69 4.72 2.31
N SER A 91 0.92 3.96 1.23
CA SER A 91 1.58 4.46 0.04
C SER A 91 0.55 4.80 -1.03
N VAL A 92 0.62 6.01 -1.56
CA VAL A 92 -0.19 6.42 -2.72
C VAL A 92 0.56 6.01 -3.97
N GLU A 93 0.24 4.83 -4.50
CA GLU A 93 0.92 4.26 -5.67
C GLU A 93 0.40 4.85 -6.98
N LYS A 94 -0.86 5.21 -7.02
CA LYS A 94 -1.49 5.89 -8.16
C LYS A 94 -2.48 6.93 -7.64
N ASN A 95 -2.47 8.10 -8.25
CA ASN A 95 -3.45 9.14 -8.00
C ASN A 95 -3.71 9.89 -9.31
N ARG A 96 -4.80 9.54 -9.99
CA ARG A 96 -5.08 10.03 -11.35
C ARG A 96 -5.19 11.54 -11.43
N PHE A 97 -5.74 12.16 -10.40
CA PHE A 97 -6.02 13.59 -10.40
C PHE A 97 -5.12 14.41 -9.49
N GLY A 98 -4.09 13.79 -8.93
CA GLY A 98 -3.23 14.45 -7.97
C GLY A 98 -1.83 13.86 -7.92
N ARG A 99 -1.17 14.07 -6.80
CA ARG A 99 0.22 13.63 -6.59
C ARG A 99 0.28 12.17 -6.14
N ASP A 100 1.11 11.38 -6.81
CA ASP A 100 1.46 10.02 -6.38
C ASP A 100 2.83 10.01 -5.68
N GLY A 101 3.28 8.83 -5.28
CA GLY A 101 4.57 8.67 -4.60
C GLY A 101 4.59 9.24 -3.18
N VAL A 102 3.44 9.54 -2.62
CA VAL A 102 3.30 10.03 -1.24
C VAL A 102 3.27 8.81 -0.31
N GLU A 103 4.07 8.89 0.76
CA GLU A 103 4.15 7.86 1.79
C GLU A 103 3.75 8.47 3.12
N LEU A 104 2.71 7.95 3.75
CA LEU A 104 2.19 8.45 5.01
C LEU A 104 2.23 7.35 6.07
N GLU A 105 2.75 7.67 7.25
CA GLU A 105 2.72 6.73 8.37
C GLU A 105 1.58 7.04 9.33
N TYR A 106 0.99 5.98 9.89
CA TYR A 106 -0.10 6.06 10.87
C TYR A 106 0.21 5.17 12.06
N HIS A 107 0.01 5.69 13.26
CA HIS A 107 0.16 4.92 14.49
C HIS A 107 -0.99 3.93 14.64
N LYS A 108 -0.67 2.66 14.90
CA LYS A 108 -1.65 1.61 15.14
C LYS A 108 -2.19 1.73 16.57
N ARG A 109 -3.49 1.85 16.69
CA ARG A 109 -4.18 1.80 17.98
C ARG A 109 -5.09 0.57 17.98
N PHE A 110 -4.48 -0.60 17.89
CA PHE A 110 -5.22 -1.87 17.79
C PHE A 110 -5.90 -2.26 19.10
N ASP A 111 -5.45 -1.71 20.22
CA ASP A 111 -6.19 -1.73 21.48
C ASP A 111 -7.58 -1.05 21.39
N GLN A 112 -7.75 -0.16 20.42
CA GLN A 112 -8.98 0.56 20.13
C GLN A 112 -9.54 0.22 18.74
N ALA A 113 -9.03 -0.81 18.08
CA ALA A 113 -9.42 -1.25 16.73
C ALA A 113 -9.39 -0.13 15.69
N ARG A 114 -8.36 0.74 15.76
CA ARG A 114 -8.23 1.88 14.84
C ARG A 114 -6.77 2.25 14.58
N PHE A 115 -6.55 3.06 13.55
CA PHE A 115 -5.32 3.84 13.35
C PHE A 115 -5.58 5.26 13.84
N GLU A 116 -4.52 5.94 14.29
CA GLU A 116 -4.63 7.37 14.54
C GLU A 116 -4.77 8.13 13.22
N VAL A 117 -5.55 9.22 13.23
CA VAL A 117 -5.95 9.91 12.00
C VAL A 117 -4.87 10.83 11.42
N ASP A 118 -3.87 11.19 12.22
CA ASP A 118 -2.83 12.11 11.78
C ASP A 118 -1.69 11.35 11.09
N GLY A 119 -1.69 11.38 9.76
CA GLY A 119 -0.62 10.79 8.97
C GLY A 119 0.54 11.76 8.79
N ARG A 120 1.78 11.22 8.77
CA ARG A 120 3.00 12.00 8.57
C ARG A 120 3.80 11.43 7.40
N SER A 121 4.48 12.30 6.65
CA SER A 121 5.36 11.85 5.58
C SER A 121 6.57 11.09 6.13
N VAL A 122 6.93 9.96 5.50
CA VAL A 122 7.94 9.04 6.01
C VAL A 122 8.87 8.46 4.94
N SER A 123 8.81 8.95 3.73
CA SER A 123 9.54 8.39 2.57
C SER A 123 11.03 8.15 2.82
N GLU A 124 11.66 9.00 3.62
CA GLU A 124 13.11 8.94 3.89
C GLU A 124 13.57 7.68 4.63
N GLN A 125 12.67 7.03 5.35
CA GLN A 125 13.00 5.85 6.16
C GLN A 125 12.74 4.54 5.42
N LEU A 126 12.11 4.59 4.27
CA LEU A 126 11.61 3.41 3.58
C LEU A 126 12.60 2.87 2.56
N ILE A 127 12.45 1.59 2.25
CA ILE A 127 13.20 0.95 1.17
C ILE A 127 12.79 1.59 -0.16
N ASP A 128 13.78 2.09 -0.90
CA ASP A 128 13.55 2.59 -2.24
C ASP A 128 14.05 1.53 -3.23
N ASP A 129 13.11 0.82 -3.85
CA ASP A 129 13.41 -0.26 -4.79
C ASP A 129 14.23 0.22 -5.99
N ARG A 130 14.16 1.51 -6.31
CA ARG A 130 14.90 2.09 -7.43
C ARG A 130 16.41 2.16 -7.18
N VAL A 131 16.82 2.17 -5.93
CA VAL A 131 18.24 2.24 -5.54
C VAL A 131 18.95 0.90 -5.74
N PHE A 132 18.20 -0.19 -5.77
CA PHE A 132 18.76 -1.55 -5.88
C PHE A 132 18.82 -2.10 -7.30
N LEU A 133 18.43 -1.31 -8.29
CA LEU A 133 18.42 -1.70 -9.69
C LEU A 133 19.72 -1.31 -10.43
N ASP A 134 20.62 -0.64 -9.76
CA ASP A 134 21.95 -0.27 -10.28
C ASP A 134 23.01 -1.33 -9.88
#